data_3739e5fcf81128aa1be9a357dcc42b9b
#
_entry.id   3739e5fcf81128aa1be9a357dcc42b9b
#
_cell.length_a   1.000
_cell.length_b   1.000
_cell.length_c   1.000
_cell.angle_alpha   90.00
_cell.angle_beta   90.00
_cell.angle_gamma   90.00
#
_symmetry.space_group_name_H-M   'P 1'
#
loop_
_entity.id
_entity.type
_entity.pdbx_description
1 polymer ?
#
loop_
_entity_poly.entity_id
_entity_poly.type
_entity_poly.pdbx_seq_one_letter_code
_entity_poly.pdbx_strand_id
1 'polypeptide(L)'
;MLRTVQTALGPVEGLAAPEPEITVFRGIPFAAPPVGDRRWRAPRPVEPWPGTLAAYDFAPACPQPTPGGSNEFYDREWGTDPAIELNEDCLYLNIWTPALRGNRRDTRVVADHPLPVMVWIHGGAYQTGCTAEKEFDGSALARRGVVVVSLAYRLNVFGFLAHEWLREESQARQDDEPYANFGFLDQRAGIRWVRENIAAFGGDPENITIFGQSAGAGSVLAQICSPLNRGLFGRAIMQSGAGLGMFNRRQQSLEDGHRTAERLFEALGVSSLDEARQVPADELLAAAEALPVPPDSGREGDWSMMVN
;
A
#
# COMPACT_ATOMS: atom_id res chain seq x y z
N MET A 1 -10.04 21.64 -13.70
CA MET A 1 -8.84 22.34 -14.22
C MET A 1 -7.67 21.39 -14.03
N LEU A 2 -6.82 21.24 -15.06
CA LEU A 2 -5.66 20.34 -15.01
C LEU A 2 -4.43 21.10 -14.50
N ARG A 3 -3.62 20.42 -13.66
CA ARG A 3 -2.34 20.94 -13.15
C ARG A 3 -1.27 19.89 -13.31
N THR A 4 -0.10 20.29 -13.79
CA THR A 4 1.02 19.39 -14.06
C THR A 4 2.21 19.75 -13.18
N VAL A 5 2.80 18.75 -12.55
CA VAL A 5 4.04 18.88 -11.77
C VAL A 5 5.13 18.01 -12.35
N GLN A 6 6.40 18.37 -12.14
CA GLN A 6 7.54 17.59 -12.59
C GLN A 6 8.10 16.79 -11.42
N THR A 7 8.08 15.48 -11.52
CA THR A 7 8.75 14.55 -10.59
C THR A 7 10.09 14.08 -11.17
N ALA A 8 10.86 13.38 -10.37
CA ALA A 8 12.09 12.73 -10.85
C ALA A 8 11.83 11.64 -11.93
N LEU A 9 10.61 11.09 -11.97
CA LEU A 9 10.21 10.01 -12.87
C LEU A 9 9.50 10.50 -14.15
N GLY A 10 9.16 11.77 -14.20
CA GLY A 10 8.44 12.38 -15.32
C GLY A 10 7.33 13.33 -14.86
N PRO A 11 6.68 14.04 -15.80
CA PRO A 11 5.58 14.92 -15.48
C PRO A 11 4.32 14.14 -15.08
N VAL A 12 3.61 14.65 -14.07
CA VAL A 12 2.35 14.10 -13.56
C VAL A 12 1.27 15.16 -13.63
N GLU A 13 0.12 14.82 -14.19
CA GLU A 13 -1.01 15.72 -14.33
C GLU A 13 -2.18 15.26 -13.46
N GLY A 14 -2.69 16.19 -12.61
CA GLY A 14 -3.82 15.98 -11.73
C GLY A 14 -4.99 16.89 -12.03
N LEU A 15 -6.10 16.66 -11.32
CA LEU A 15 -7.36 17.38 -11.43
C LEU A 15 -7.54 18.35 -10.25
N ALA A 16 -8.26 19.46 -10.46
CA ALA A 16 -8.83 20.18 -9.33
C ALA A 16 -9.89 19.27 -8.66
N ALA A 17 -9.84 19.16 -7.33
CA ALA A 17 -10.92 18.56 -6.54
C ALA A 17 -12.23 19.34 -6.71
N PRO A 18 -13.37 18.86 -6.15
CA PRO A 18 -14.60 19.65 -6.06
C PRO A 18 -14.33 21.03 -5.44
N GLU A 19 -13.44 21.12 -4.48
CA GLU A 19 -12.85 22.38 -4.01
C GLU A 19 -11.68 22.78 -4.94
N PRO A 20 -11.84 23.80 -5.79
CA PRO A 20 -10.86 24.13 -6.84
C PRO A 20 -9.49 24.56 -6.29
N GLU A 21 -9.39 24.81 -5.00
CA GLU A 21 -8.15 25.13 -4.29
C GLU A 21 -7.29 23.91 -4.05
N ILE A 22 -7.89 22.73 -4.03
CA ILE A 22 -7.16 21.46 -3.86
C ILE A 22 -6.89 20.84 -5.22
N THR A 23 -5.68 20.35 -5.42
CA THR A 23 -5.34 19.54 -6.58
C THR A 23 -5.21 18.09 -6.13
N VAL A 24 -5.81 17.19 -6.89
CA VAL A 24 -5.78 15.77 -6.63
C VAL A 24 -5.03 15.05 -7.75
N PHE A 25 -4.11 14.20 -7.37
CA PHE A 25 -3.43 13.26 -8.25
C PHE A 25 -3.77 11.85 -7.77
N ARG A 26 -4.29 11.00 -8.63
CA ARG A 26 -4.69 9.63 -8.30
C ARG A 26 -3.95 8.64 -9.17
N GLY A 27 -3.58 7.49 -8.59
CA GLY A 27 -2.96 6.41 -9.35
C GLY A 27 -1.54 6.73 -9.80
N ILE A 28 -0.71 7.35 -8.97
CA ILE A 28 0.72 7.52 -9.26
C ILE A 28 1.46 6.25 -8.84
N PRO A 29 2.15 5.54 -9.75
CA PRO A 29 2.92 4.36 -9.38
C PRO A 29 4.16 4.76 -8.56
N PHE A 30 4.37 4.10 -7.42
CA PHE A 30 5.57 4.29 -6.59
C PHE A 30 6.54 3.12 -6.65
N ALA A 31 6.11 1.99 -7.21
CA ALA A 31 6.93 0.82 -7.45
C ALA A 31 6.49 0.13 -8.75
N ALA A 32 7.39 -0.67 -9.31
CA ALA A 32 7.08 -1.49 -10.46
C ALA A 32 6.00 -2.53 -10.12
N PRO A 33 5.11 -2.91 -11.07
CA PRO A 33 4.06 -3.90 -10.84
C PRO A 33 4.60 -5.20 -10.24
N PRO A 34 4.06 -5.68 -9.10
CA PRO A 34 4.51 -6.90 -8.43
C PRO A 34 3.87 -8.15 -9.02
N VAL A 35 3.90 -8.31 -10.33
CA VAL A 35 3.24 -9.36 -11.11
C VAL A 35 4.25 -10.39 -11.66
N GLY A 36 3.78 -11.60 -11.95
CA GLY A 36 4.60 -12.66 -12.54
C GLY A 36 5.80 -12.99 -11.65
N ASP A 37 7.01 -12.92 -12.19
CA ASP A 37 8.25 -13.22 -11.46
C ASP A 37 8.50 -12.27 -10.28
N ARG A 38 7.80 -11.15 -10.19
CA ARG A 38 7.89 -10.21 -9.07
C ARG A 38 6.87 -10.48 -7.96
N ARG A 39 5.91 -11.39 -8.18
CA ARG A 39 5.02 -11.85 -7.11
C ARG A 39 5.88 -12.41 -5.98
N TRP A 40 5.59 -11.97 -4.72
CA TRP A 40 6.37 -12.33 -3.53
C TRP A 40 7.86 -11.96 -3.60
N ARG A 41 8.14 -10.78 -4.15
CA ARG A 41 9.46 -10.13 -4.06
C ARG A 41 9.32 -8.73 -3.48
N ALA A 42 10.42 -8.20 -2.97
CA ALA A 42 10.50 -6.81 -2.55
C ALA A 42 10.15 -5.86 -3.71
N PRO A 43 9.46 -4.73 -3.43
CA PRO A 43 9.09 -3.79 -4.47
C PRO A 43 10.33 -3.22 -5.16
N ARG A 44 10.26 -3.13 -6.49
CA ARG A 44 11.31 -2.54 -7.31
C ARG A 44 10.97 -1.10 -7.68
N PRO A 45 11.96 -0.23 -7.88
CA PRO A 45 11.72 1.11 -8.39
C PRO A 45 10.90 1.08 -9.68
N VAL A 46 10.01 2.05 -9.83
CA VAL A 46 9.30 2.27 -11.08
C VAL A 46 10.23 2.96 -12.08
N GLU A 47 10.13 2.58 -13.34
CA GLU A 47 10.87 3.24 -14.42
C GLU A 47 10.26 4.61 -14.77
N PRO A 48 11.07 5.59 -15.14
CA PRO A 48 10.57 6.86 -15.64
C PRO A 48 9.62 6.66 -16.82
N TRP A 49 8.45 7.31 -16.77
CA TRP A 49 7.46 7.20 -17.83
C TRP A 49 7.71 8.21 -18.96
N PRO A 50 7.46 7.82 -20.22
CA PRO A 50 7.52 8.75 -21.33
C PRO A 50 6.28 9.65 -21.35
N GLY A 51 6.46 10.96 -21.47
CA GLY A 51 5.36 11.91 -21.54
C GLY A 51 4.71 12.20 -20.17
N THR A 52 3.49 12.70 -20.18
CA THR A 52 2.77 13.10 -18.96
C THR A 52 1.89 11.97 -18.46
N LEU A 53 2.08 11.56 -17.21
CA LEU A 53 1.21 10.62 -16.53
C LEU A 53 -0.12 11.33 -16.18
N ALA A 54 -1.23 10.82 -16.67
CA ALA A 54 -2.57 11.28 -16.34
C ALA A 54 -3.01 10.64 -15.01
N ALA A 55 -2.89 11.39 -13.92
CA ALA A 55 -3.18 10.93 -12.56
C ALA A 55 -4.62 11.36 -12.15
N TYR A 56 -5.64 10.84 -12.84
CA TYR A 56 -7.02 11.28 -12.70
C TYR A 56 -7.89 10.31 -11.91
N ASP A 57 -7.62 9.02 -12.05
CA ASP A 57 -8.45 7.94 -11.52
C ASP A 57 -7.67 7.12 -10.49
N PHE A 58 -8.38 6.54 -9.54
CA PHE A 58 -7.77 5.59 -8.62
C PHE A 58 -7.26 4.37 -9.39
N ALA A 59 -6.10 3.89 -9.01
CA ALA A 59 -5.54 2.66 -9.54
C ALA A 59 -6.25 1.42 -8.95
N PRO A 60 -6.06 0.24 -9.54
CA PRO A 60 -6.59 -1.00 -9.00
C PRO A 60 -6.19 -1.24 -7.55
N ALA A 61 -7.05 -1.90 -6.80
CA ALA A 61 -6.75 -2.41 -5.46
C ALA A 61 -6.08 -3.79 -5.54
N CYS A 62 -5.31 -4.14 -4.52
CA CYS A 62 -4.75 -5.48 -4.38
C CYS A 62 -5.88 -6.52 -4.41
N PRO A 63 -5.69 -7.70 -5.05
CA PRO A 63 -6.69 -8.75 -5.03
C PRO A 63 -7.09 -9.11 -3.60
N GLN A 64 -8.40 -9.10 -3.35
CA GLN A 64 -9.02 -9.26 -2.04
C GLN A 64 -10.47 -9.71 -2.21
N PRO A 65 -11.15 -10.21 -1.16
CA PRO A 65 -12.58 -10.42 -1.21
C PRO A 65 -13.29 -9.15 -1.70
N THR A 66 -14.25 -9.31 -2.60
CA THR A 66 -14.90 -8.17 -3.27
C THR A 66 -15.46 -7.19 -2.24
N PRO A 67 -14.98 -5.94 -2.19
CA PRO A 67 -15.55 -4.93 -1.34
C PRO A 67 -17.02 -4.67 -1.73
N GLY A 68 -17.90 -4.53 -0.75
CA GLY A 68 -19.31 -4.22 -1.00
C GLY A 68 -20.20 -5.41 -1.38
N GLY A 69 -19.66 -6.63 -1.38
CA GLY A 69 -20.43 -7.84 -1.74
C GLY A 69 -21.40 -8.34 -0.67
N SER A 70 -21.23 -7.97 0.59
CA SER A 70 -21.97 -8.53 1.71
C SER A 70 -23.22 -7.75 2.09
N ASN A 71 -23.43 -6.54 1.56
CA ASN A 71 -24.49 -5.61 1.99
C ASN A 71 -24.46 -5.29 3.49
N GLU A 72 -23.30 -5.47 4.11
CA GLU A 72 -23.07 -5.24 5.52
C GLU A 72 -22.89 -3.75 5.84
N PHE A 73 -22.91 -3.45 7.14
CA PHE A 73 -22.74 -2.10 7.66
C PHE A 73 -21.48 -1.42 7.09
N TYR A 74 -20.36 -2.13 7.07
CA TYR A 74 -19.09 -1.61 6.56
C TYR A 74 -19.16 -1.16 5.10
N ASP A 75 -19.74 -1.97 4.22
CA ASP A 75 -19.82 -1.66 2.79
C ASP A 75 -20.63 -0.40 2.52
N ARG A 76 -21.68 -0.15 3.32
CA ARG A 76 -22.52 1.03 3.20
C ARG A 76 -21.91 2.27 3.81
N GLU A 77 -21.29 2.14 4.98
CA GLU A 77 -20.74 3.27 5.71
C GLU A 77 -19.38 3.72 5.15
N TRP A 78 -18.51 2.77 4.77
CA TRP A 78 -17.18 3.09 4.28
C TRP A 78 -17.16 3.41 2.78
N GLY A 79 -18.25 3.16 2.08
CA GLY A 79 -18.48 3.65 0.72
C GLY A 79 -17.43 3.20 -0.28
N THR A 80 -16.93 1.96 -0.15
CA THR A 80 -16.06 1.35 -1.15
C THR A 80 -16.86 1.12 -2.42
N ASP A 81 -16.32 1.56 -3.56
CA ASP A 81 -16.92 1.31 -4.86
C ASP A 81 -16.74 -0.19 -5.20
N PRO A 82 -17.85 -0.96 -5.32
CA PRO A 82 -17.75 -2.38 -5.65
C PRO A 82 -17.21 -2.63 -7.08
N ALA A 83 -17.16 -1.60 -7.91
CA ALA A 83 -16.62 -1.67 -9.27
C ALA A 83 -15.12 -1.39 -9.34
N ILE A 84 -14.45 -1.18 -8.18
CA ILE A 84 -12.98 -1.00 -8.19
C ILE A 84 -12.31 -2.23 -8.78
N GLU A 85 -11.43 -2.01 -9.74
CA GLU A 85 -10.65 -3.10 -10.34
C GLU A 85 -9.74 -3.73 -9.26
N LEU A 86 -9.69 -5.06 -9.23
CA LEU A 86 -8.76 -5.84 -8.40
C LEU A 86 -7.63 -6.35 -9.29
N ASN A 87 -6.39 -6.00 -8.97
CA ASN A 87 -5.23 -6.37 -9.76
C ASN A 87 -3.99 -6.46 -8.87
N GLU A 88 -3.07 -7.37 -9.16
CA GLU A 88 -1.77 -7.41 -8.48
C GLU A 88 -0.93 -6.17 -8.79
N ASP A 89 -1.13 -5.51 -9.93
CA ASP A 89 -0.56 -4.19 -10.23
C ASP A 89 -1.30 -3.11 -9.43
N CYS A 90 -1.00 -3.03 -8.13
CA CYS A 90 -1.71 -2.20 -7.15
C CYS A 90 -0.81 -1.22 -6.36
N LEU A 91 0.48 -1.10 -6.71
CA LEU A 91 1.41 -0.29 -5.94
C LEU A 91 1.39 1.19 -6.37
N TYR A 92 0.32 1.87 -6.01
CA TYR A 92 0.02 3.25 -6.37
C TYR A 92 -0.28 4.10 -5.15
N LEU A 93 -0.09 5.42 -5.29
CA LEU A 93 -0.44 6.40 -4.28
C LEU A 93 -1.30 7.54 -4.88
N ASN A 94 -1.97 8.26 -4.01
CA ASN A 94 -2.75 9.44 -4.37
C ASN A 94 -2.30 10.62 -3.53
N ILE A 95 -2.40 11.84 -4.09
CA ILE A 95 -1.93 13.07 -3.43
C ILE A 95 -3.02 14.14 -3.51
N TRP A 96 -3.33 14.77 -2.38
CA TRP A 96 -4.15 15.96 -2.26
C TRP A 96 -3.28 17.11 -1.79
N THR A 97 -3.20 18.18 -2.56
CA THR A 97 -2.38 19.33 -2.20
C THR A 97 -3.11 20.67 -2.38
N PRO A 98 -3.07 21.56 -1.39
CA PRO A 98 -3.54 22.92 -1.51
C PRO A 98 -2.48 23.88 -2.07
N ALA A 99 -1.25 23.40 -2.31
CA ALA A 99 -0.10 24.24 -2.65
C ALA A 99 -0.04 24.68 -4.12
N LEU A 100 -0.89 24.12 -5.00
CA LEU A 100 -0.77 24.35 -6.44
C LEU A 100 -1.83 25.31 -6.98
N ARG A 101 -1.42 26.19 -7.87
CA ARG A 101 -2.29 27.10 -8.65
C ARG A 101 -1.89 27.09 -10.11
N GLY A 102 -2.72 27.74 -10.92
CA GLY A 102 -2.50 27.80 -12.36
C GLY A 102 -3.23 26.70 -13.11
N ASN A 103 -2.80 26.45 -14.32
CA ASN A 103 -3.35 25.44 -15.24
C ASN A 103 -2.22 24.54 -15.76
N ARG A 104 -2.55 23.61 -16.67
CA ARG A 104 -1.60 22.65 -17.26
C ARG A 104 -0.27 23.29 -17.75
N ARG A 105 -0.31 24.56 -18.25
CA ARG A 105 0.84 25.21 -18.86
C ARG A 105 1.67 26.05 -17.89
N ASP A 106 1.04 26.50 -16.81
CA ASP A 106 1.62 27.43 -15.84
C ASP A 106 1.37 27.01 -14.38
N THR A 107 1.30 25.71 -14.12
CA THR A 107 1.22 25.20 -12.74
C THR A 107 2.42 25.68 -11.93
N ARG A 108 2.12 26.23 -10.76
CA ARG A 108 3.14 26.73 -9.83
C ARG A 108 2.79 26.40 -8.39
N VAL A 109 3.79 26.17 -7.57
CA VAL A 109 3.65 26.11 -6.12
C VAL A 109 3.46 27.55 -5.61
N VAL A 110 2.42 27.77 -4.83
CA VAL A 110 2.06 29.09 -4.26
C VAL A 110 2.09 29.12 -2.74
N ALA A 111 2.44 28.02 -2.09
CA ALA A 111 2.67 28.02 -0.66
C ALA A 111 3.94 28.83 -0.34
N ASP A 112 3.85 29.75 0.63
CA ASP A 112 5.00 30.56 1.06
C ASP A 112 6.14 29.72 1.63
N HIS A 113 5.78 28.55 2.17
CA HIS A 113 6.70 27.54 2.70
C HIS A 113 6.25 26.14 2.27
N PRO A 114 7.17 25.15 2.17
CA PRO A 114 6.80 23.77 1.97
C PRO A 114 5.83 23.30 3.07
N LEU A 115 4.75 22.62 2.68
CA LEU A 115 3.69 22.20 3.59
C LEU A 115 4.02 20.89 4.29
N PRO A 116 3.59 20.70 5.55
CA PRO A 116 3.67 19.40 6.19
C PRO A 116 3.01 18.31 5.36
N VAL A 117 3.55 17.11 5.40
CA VAL A 117 3.06 15.95 4.64
C VAL A 117 2.49 14.91 5.60
N MET A 118 1.30 14.40 5.28
CA MET A 118 0.65 13.31 6.01
C MET A 118 0.46 12.12 5.09
N VAL A 119 1.05 10.96 5.42
CA VAL A 119 0.99 9.73 4.62
C VAL A 119 0.07 8.74 5.31
N TRP A 120 -1.08 8.48 4.69
CA TRP A 120 -2.10 7.56 5.16
C TRP A 120 -1.79 6.12 4.75
N ILE A 121 -1.88 5.20 5.72
CA ILE A 121 -1.83 3.76 5.54
C ILE A 121 -3.17 3.19 6.02
N HIS A 122 -3.94 2.61 5.08
CA HIS A 122 -5.28 2.09 5.39
C HIS A 122 -5.25 0.84 6.27
N GLY A 123 -6.37 0.58 6.94
CA GLY A 123 -6.62 -0.63 7.72
C GLY A 123 -7.15 -1.79 6.88
N GLY A 124 -7.97 -2.65 7.49
CA GLY A 124 -8.58 -3.82 6.84
C GLY A 124 -7.92 -5.14 7.19
N ALA A 125 -7.36 -5.25 8.40
CA ALA A 125 -6.76 -6.48 8.95
C ALA A 125 -5.64 -7.10 8.09
N TYR A 126 -5.03 -6.34 7.19
CA TYR A 126 -4.08 -6.78 6.16
C TYR A 126 -4.70 -7.72 5.10
N GLN A 127 -6.02 -7.90 5.12
CA GLN A 127 -6.78 -8.76 4.22
C GLN A 127 -7.48 -7.98 3.13
N THR A 128 -8.01 -6.82 3.49
CA THR A 128 -8.84 -5.97 2.65
C THR A 128 -8.44 -4.50 2.76
N GLY A 129 -9.11 -3.64 2.00
CA GLY A 129 -8.94 -2.21 2.03
C GLY A 129 -8.30 -1.67 0.74
N CYS A 130 -8.55 -0.40 0.47
CA CYS A 130 -7.96 0.28 -0.68
C CYS A 130 -7.87 1.79 -0.43
N THR A 131 -7.16 2.49 -1.29
CA THR A 131 -7.01 3.95 -1.20
C THR A 131 -8.18 4.72 -1.79
N ALA A 132 -9.15 4.04 -2.40
CA ALA A 132 -10.32 4.64 -3.03
C ALA A 132 -11.56 4.73 -2.11
N GLU A 133 -11.44 4.28 -0.85
CA GLU A 133 -12.51 4.43 0.14
C GLU A 133 -12.81 5.90 0.40
N LYS A 134 -14.10 6.25 0.47
CA LYS A 134 -14.55 7.66 0.57
C LYS A 134 -14.04 8.37 1.83
N GLU A 135 -13.92 7.63 2.95
CA GLU A 135 -13.37 8.14 4.20
C GLU A 135 -11.91 8.57 4.08
N PHE A 136 -11.20 8.07 3.07
CA PHE A 136 -9.78 8.36 2.86
C PHE A 136 -9.56 9.53 1.90
N ASP A 137 -10.62 10.25 1.50
CA ASP A 137 -10.48 11.49 0.73
C ASP A 137 -9.69 12.53 1.53
N GLY A 138 -8.51 12.88 1.04
CA GLY A 138 -7.59 13.79 1.71
C GLY A 138 -7.98 15.28 1.64
N SER A 139 -9.03 15.64 0.92
CA SER A 139 -9.41 17.04 0.67
C SER A 139 -9.65 17.82 1.96
N ALA A 140 -10.32 17.21 2.95
CA ALA A 140 -10.63 17.84 4.22
C ALA A 140 -9.38 18.20 5.04
N LEU A 141 -8.39 17.30 5.05
CA LEU A 141 -7.10 17.55 5.69
C LEU A 141 -6.26 18.54 4.88
N ALA A 142 -6.26 18.42 3.55
CA ALA A 142 -5.53 19.34 2.68
C ALA A 142 -5.98 20.80 2.85
N ARG A 143 -7.27 21.05 3.07
CA ARG A 143 -7.79 22.41 3.43
C ARG A 143 -7.21 22.96 4.73
N ARG A 144 -6.63 22.13 5.58
CA ARG A 144 -5.95 22.55 6.81
C ARG A 144 -4.48 22.92 6.59
N GLY A 145 -4.02 22.96 5.34
CA GLY A 145 -2.66 23.37 4.99
C GLY A 145 -1.62 22.25 5.04
N VAL A 146 -2.02 21.02 4.77
CA VAL A 146 -1.11 19.86 4.68
C VAL A 146 -1.21 19.21 3.29
N VAL A 147 -0.14 18.58 2.83
CA VAL A 147 -0.20 17.67 1.69
C VAL A 147 -0.55 16.28 2.22
N VAL A 148 -1.62 15.68 1.70
CA VAL A 148 -2.07 14.36 2.11
C VAL A 148 -1.70 13.36 1.02
N VAL A 149 -1.16 12.22 1.43
CA VAL A 149 -0.85 11.10 0.55
C VAL A 149 -1.55 9.86 1.09
N SER A 150 -2.27 9.11 0.27
CA SER A 150 -2.69 7.75 0.59
C SER A 150 -1.90 6.76 -0.24
N LEU A 151 -1.41 5.68 0.36
CA LEU A 151 -0.65 4.67 -0.34
C LEU A 151 -1.30 3.29 -0.23
N ALA A 152 -1.32 2.56 -1.35
CA ALA A 152 -1.72 1.17 -1.40
C ALA A 152 -0.53 0.25 -1.07
N TYR A 153 -0.82 -0.97 -0.70
CA TYR A 153 0.17 -2.01 -0.44
C TYR A 153 -0.45 -3.38 -0.67
N ARG A 154 0.38 -4.38 -0.94
CA ARG A 154 -0.10 -5.77 -1.10
C ARG A 154 -0.69 -6.30 0.20
N LEU A 155 -1.78 -7.04 0.06
CA LEU A 155 -2.59 -7.58 1.14
C LEU A 155 -2.53 -9.12 1.14
N ASN A 156 -3.07 -9.72 2.19
CA ASN A 156 -3.35 -11.15 2.31
C ASN A 156 -2.19 -12.03 1.80
N VAL A 157 -2.46 -13.07 1.04
CA VAL A 157 -1.44 -13.97 0.47
C VAL A 157 -0.44 -13.26 -0.44
N PHE A 158 -0.82 -12.16 -1.09
CA PHE A 158 0.07 -11.40 -1.98
C PHE A 158 1.10 -10.57 -1.21
N GLY A 159 0.72 -10.08 -0.04
CA GLY A 159 1.55 -9.18 0.78
C GLY A 159 2.27 -9.87 1.94
N PHE A 160 1.76 -11.01 2.42
CA PHE A 160 2.18 -11.58 3.70
C PHE A 160 2.46 -13.09 3.65
N LEU A 161 2.58 -13.69 2.48
CA LEU A 161 3.04 -15.06 2.34
C LEU A 161 4.54 -15.15 2.71
N ALA A 162 4.89 -16.21 3.46
CA ALA A 162 6.27 -16.60 3.73
C ALA A 162 6.41 -18.10 3.46
N HIS A 163 7.45 -18.50 2.73
CA HIS A 163 7.73 -19.90 2.41
C HIS A 163 9.22 -20.14 2.28
N GLU A 164 9.65 -21.39 2.50
CA GLU A 164 11.04 -21.80 2.41
C GLU A 164 11.62 -21.52 1.01
N TRP A 165 10.87 -21.77 -0.06
CA TRP A 165 11.30 -21.47 -1.44
C TRP A 165 11.64 -20.01 -1.67
N LEU A 166 10.94 -19.09 -0.99
CA LEU A 166 11.24 -17.65 -1.06
C LEU A 166 12.55 -17.34 -0.34
N ARG A 167 12.83 -18.03 0.79
CA ARG A 167 14.09 -17.91 1.51
C ARG A 167 15.25 -18.40 0.67
N GLU A 168 15.12 -19.59 0.08
CA GLU A 168 16.11 -20.18 -0.81
C GLU A 168 16.40 -19.30 -2.03
N GLU A 169 15.34 -18.76 -2.65
CA GLU A 169 15.49 -17.84 -3.77
C GLU A 169 16.24 -16.57 -3.37
N SER A 170 15.92 -15.97 -2.22
CA SER A 170 16.62 -14.80 -1.69
C SER A 170 18.10 -15.10 -1.44
N GLN A 171 18.41 -16.21 -0.81
CA GLN A 171 19.79 -16.66 -0.57
C GLN A 171 20.56 -16.90 -1.86
N ALA A 172 19.92 -17.54 -2.86
CA ALA A 172 20.54 -17.81 -4.16
C ALA A 172 20.91 -16.54 -4.93
N ARG A 173 20.12 -15.47 -4.77
CA ARG A 173 20.41 -14.17 -5.39
C ARG A 173 21.53 -13.40 -4.70
N GLN A 174 21.87 -13.72 -3.48
CA GLN A 174 22.88 -13.02 -2.67
C GLN A 174 22.60 -11.50 -2.53
N ASP A 175 21.31 -11.12 -2.52
CA ASP A 175 20.89 -9.72 -2.50
C ASP A 175 20.37 -9.26 -1.14
N ASP A 176 20.41 -10.12 -0.11
CA ASP A 176 19.91 -9.88 1.24
C ASP A 176 18.46 -9.33 1.26
N GLU A 177 17.67 -9.58 0.21
CA GLU A 177 16.29 -9.12 0.14
C GLU A 177 15.40 -9.87 1.13
N PRO A 178 14.51 -9.17 1.82
CA PRO A 178 13.51 -9.81 2.65
C PRO A 178 12.61 -10.75 1.81
N TYR A 179 12.30 -11.90 2.36
CA TYR A 179 11.49 -12.95 1.72
C TYR A 179 10.11 -13.13 2.36
N ALA A 180 9.68 -12.16 3.17
CA ALA A 180 8.36 -12.08 3.80
C ALA A 180 7.95 -10.62 4.01
N ASN A 181 6.71 -10.39 4.48
CA ASN A 181 6.19 -9.06 4.83
C ASN A 181 6.25 -8.05 3.66
N PHE A 182 5.99 -8.50 2.45
CA PHE A 182 6.07 -7.67 1.25
C PHE A 182 5.17 -6.44 1.33
N GLY A 183 4.00 -6.53 1.97
CA GLY A 183 3.12 -5.39 2.22
C GLY A 183 3.78 -4.27 3.03
N PHE A 184 4.61 -4.61 4.02
CA PHE A 184 5.37 -3.59 4.76
C PHE A 184 6.51 -3.00 3.94
N LEU A 185 7.11 -3.80 3.06
CA LEU A 185 8.13 -3.30 2.13
C LEU A 185 7.52 -2.35 1.10
N ASP A 186 6.29 -2.61 0.64
CA ASP A 186 5.54 -1.74 -0.25
C ASP A 186 5.27 -0.38 0.41
N GLN A 187 4.80 -0.39 1.66
CA GLN A 187 4.58 0.83 2.44
C GLN A 187 5.88 1.64 2.58
N ARG A 188 7.00 0.98 2.89
CA ARG A 188 8.31 1.61 2.95
C ARG A 188 8.71 2.23 1.61
N ALA A 189 8.49 1.51 0.50
CA ALA A 189 8.79 2.03 -0.84
C ALA A 189 7.94 3.27 -1.16
N GLY A 190 6.65 3.26 -0.83
CA GLY A 190 5.76 4.42 -0.96
C GLY A 190 6.21 5.61 -0.12
N ILE A 191 6.57 5.41 1.15
CA ILE A 191 7.10 6.49 2.01
C ILE A 191 8.41 7.06 1.45
N ARG A 192 9.28 6.21 0.93
CA ARG A 192 10.54 6.65 0.27
C ARG A 192 10.22 7.49 -0.97
N TRP A 193 9.31 7.02 -1.83
CA TRP A 193 8.87 7.76 -3.00
C TRP A 193 8.33 9.14 -2.62
N VAL A 194 7.52 9.23 -1.55
CA VAL A 194 7.01 10.51 -1.02
C VAL A 194 8.18 11.42 -0.64
N ARG A 195 9.14 10.94 0.14
CA ARG A 195 10.30 11.74 0.53
C ARG A 195 11.09 12.28 -0.67
N GLU A 196 11.21 11.50 -1.73
CA GLU A 196 11.97 11.86 -2.92
C GLU A 196 11.23 12.82 -3.85
N ASN A 197 9.89 12.81 -3.87
CA ASN A 197 9.11 13.50 -4.91
C ASN A 197 8.13 14.56 -4.37
N ILE A 198 7.79 14.56 -3.08
CA ILE A 198 6.68 15.37 -2.55
C ILE A 198 6.91 16.88 -2.66
N ALA A 199 8.14 17.33 -2.78
CA ALA A 199 8.48 18.73 -2.98
C ALA A 199 7.86 19.29 -4.27
N ALA A 200 7.75 18.47 -5.34
CA ALA A 200 7.08 18.86 -6.58
C ALA A 200 5.59 19.20 -6.38
N PHE A 201 4.97 18.65 -5.35
CA PHE A 201 3.58 18.86 -4.97
C PHE A 201 3.43 19.92 -3.88
N GLY A 202 4.50 20.61 -3.49
CA GLY A 202 4.55 21.65 -2.48
C GLY A 202 4.66 21.13 -1.04
N GLY A 203 4.93 19.85 -0.85
CA GLY A 203 5.17 19.24 0.46
C GLY A 203 6.63 19.36 0.92
N ASP A 204 6.83 19.32 2.23
CA ASP A 204 8.15 19.32 2.87
C ASP A 204 8.63 17.87 3.10
N PRO A 205 9.66 17.40 2.38
CA PRO A 205 10.21 16.06 2.54
C PRO A 205 10.84 15.83 3.91
N GLU A 206 11.20 16.88 4.66
CA GLU A 206 11.75 16.78 6.01
C GLU A 206 10.65 16.80 7.10
N ASN A 207 9.39 17.03 6.72
CA ASN A 207 8.26 17.14 7.64
C ASN A 207 7.15 16.14 7.31
N ILE A 208 7.49 14.85 7.27
CA ILE A 208 6.59 13.74 6.97
C ILE A 208 6.06 13.12 8.26
N THR A 209 4.73 13.00 8.36
CA THR A 209 4.01 12.25 9.37
C THR A 209 3.35 11.05 8.71
N ILE A 210 3.64 9.83 9.16
CA ILE A 210 2.88 8.63 8.74
C ILE A 210 1.72 8.41 9.72
N PHE A 211 0.55 8.01 9.22
CA PHE A 211 -0.59 7.75 10.08
C PHE A 211 -1.48 6.65 9.50
N GLY A 212 -2.20 5.95 10.38
CA GLY A 212 -3.05 4.85 9.97
C GLY A 212 -3.98 4.39 11.09
N GLN A 213 -5.02 3.64 10.71
CA GLN A 213 -6.03 3.14 11.61
C GLN A 213 -6.08 1.61 11.57
N SER A 214 -6.39 0.94 12.69
CA SER A 214 -6.48 -0.52 12.78
C SER A 214 -5.20 -1.21 12.28
N ALA A 215 -5.25 -2.09 11.28
CA ALA A 215 -4.06 -2.68 10.66
C ALA A 215 -3.10 -1.62 10.09
N GLY A 216 -3.63 -0.48 9.61
CA GLY A 216 -2.81 0.68 9.22
C GLY A 216 -2.02 1.26 10.40
N ALA A 217 -2.58 1.30 11.62
CA ALA A 217 -1.84 1.70 12.81
C ALA A 217 -0.77 0.67 13.19
N GLY A 218 -1.06 -0.62 13.01
CA GLY A 218 -0.06 -1.68 13.14
C GLY A 218 1.06 -1.55 12.10
N SER A 219 0.71 -1.17 10.88
CA SER A 219 1.69 -0.84 9.84
C SER A 219 2.58 0.33 10.26
N VAL A 220 2.00 1.41 10.78
CA VAL A 220 2.76 2.55 11.32
C VAL A 220 3.74 2.08 12.41
N LEU A 221 3.30 1.20 13.32
CA LEU A 221 4.19 0.63 14.34
C LEU A 221 5.34 -0.17 13.71
N ALA A 222 5.05 -1.03 12.73
CA ALA A 222 6.07 -1.79 12.01
C ALA A 222 7.09 -0.87 11.32
N GLN A 223 6.63 0.21 10.69
CA GLN A 223 7.51 1.20 10.07
C GLN A 223 8.40 1.93 11.09
N ILE A 224 7.87 2.28 12.28
CA ILE A 224 8.65 2.89 13.37
C ILE A 224 9.75 1.94 13.87
N CYS A 225 9.41 0.66 14.03
CA CYS A 225 10.32 -0.34 14.57
C CYS A 225 11.43 -0.75 13.58
N SER A 226 11.24 -0.53 12.29
CA SER A 226 12.21 -0.92 11.28
C SER A 226 13.41 0.04 11.23
N PRO A 227 14.64 -0.44 11.50
CA PRO A 227 15.85 0.39 11.40
C PRO A 227 16.11 0.88 9.96
N LEU A 228 15.56 0.20 8.97
CA LEU A 228 15.68 0.53 7.55
C LEU A 228 14.90 1.80 7.17
N ASN A 229 14.02 2.28 8.05
CA ASN A 229 13.20 3.48 7.82
C ASN A 229 13.78 4.74 8.47
N ARG A 230 14.97 4.64 9.06
CA ARG A 230 15.60 5.80 9.69
C ARG A 230 15.73 6.96 8.70
N GLY A 231 15.14 8.11 9.08
CA GLY A 231 15.17 9.33 8.29
C GLY A 231 14.09 9.41 7.19
N LEU A 232 13.20 8.43 7.01
CA LEU A 232 12.12 8.50 6.03
C LEU A 232 10.94 9.37 6.49
N PHE A 233 10.71 9.47 7.80
CA PHE A 233 9.65 10.29 8.41
C PHE A 233 10.08 10.76 9.80
N GLY A 234 9.41 11.81 10.28
CA GLY A 234 9.75 12.42 11.58
C GLY A 234 8.68 12.22 12.65
N ARG A 235 7.45 11.87 12.27
CA ARG A 235 6.29 11.75 13.17
C ARG A 235 5.38 10.60 12.77
N ALA A 236 4.58 10.12 13.73
CA ALA A 236 3.66 9.03 13.52
C ALA A 236 2.38 9.20 14.36
N ILE A 237 1.24 8.79 13.80
CA ILE A 237 -0.06 8.73 14.48
C ILE A 237 -0.64 7.35 14.28
N MET A 238 -0.96 6.66 15.37
CA MET A 238 -1.53 5.32 15.37
C MET A 238 -2.93 5.37 15.97
N GLN A 239 -3.93 5.01 15.18
CA GLN A 239 -5.33 5.08 15.56
C GLN A 239 -5.93 3.67 15.71
N SER A 240 -6.38 3.32 16.91
CA SER A 240 -7.12 2.06 17.18
C SER A 240 -6.40 0.78 16.72
N GLY A 241 -5.08 0.72 16.87
CA GLY A 241 -4.32 -0.42 16.36
C GLY A 241 -2.88 -0.52 16.87
N ALA A 242 -2.46 0.34 17.78
CA ALA A 242 -1.15 0.27 18.40
C ALA A 242 -1.23 -0.31 19.81
N GLY A 243 -0.31 -1.19 20.15
CA GLY A 243 -0.16 -1.71 21.49
C GLY A 243 0.38 -3.14 21.54
N LEU A 244 1.06 -3.46 22.62
CA LEU A 244 1.73 -4.74 22.83
C LEU A 244 0.77 -5.94 22.95
N GLY A 245 -0.54 -5.72 23.17
CA GLY A 245 -1.50 -6.78 23.45
C GLY A 245 -2.31 -7.28 22.24
N MET A 246 -2.78 -6.39 21.38
CA MET A 246 -3.69 -6.75 20.29
C MET A 246 -2.92 -7.34 19.09
N PHE A 247 -1.76 -6.77 18.77
CA PHE A 247 -0.96 -7.24 17.64
C PHE A 247 -0.10 -8.45 17.95
N ASN A 248 0.38 -8.65 19.18
CA ASN A 248 1.12 -9.86 19.57
C ASN A 248 0.31 -11.15 19.35
N ARG A 249 -1.01 -11.10 19.40
CA ARG A 249 -1.87 -12.27 19.15
C ARG A 249 -2.06 -12.53 17.64
N ARG A 250 -1.71 -11.59 16.76
CA ARG A 250 -1.83 -11.70 15.31
C ARG A 250 -0.48 -11.81 14.59
N GLN A 251 0.61 -11.75 15.34
CA GLN A 251 1.93 -12.02 14.79
C GLN A 251 2.10 -13.54 14.71
N GLN A 252 2.32 -14.04 13.51
CA GLN A 252 2.69 -15.42 13.30
C GLN A 252 4.21 -15.54 13.34
N SER A 253 4.71 -16.65 13.87
CA SER A 253 6.11 -16.98 13.67
C SER A 253 6.37 -17.26 12.18
N LEU A 254 7.60 -17.09 11.75
CA LEU A 254 7.99 -17.43 10.38
C LEU A 254 7.70 -18.89 10.06
N GLU A 255 7.90 -19.78 11.04
CA GLU A 255 7.56 -21.20 10.92
C GLU A 255 6.07 -21.45 10.74
N ASP A 256 5.19 -20.71 11.44
CA ASP A 256 3.74 -20.78 11.24
C ASP A 256 3.35 -20.31 9.84
N GLY A 257 4.00 -19.24 9.36
CA GLY A 257 3.83 -18.75 8.01
C GLY A 257 4.23 -19.76 6.95
N HIS A 258 5.36 -20.41 7.12
CA HIS A 258 5.81 -21.47 6.22
C HIS A 258 4.79 -22.63 6.18
N ARG A 259 4.33 -23.11 7.34
CA ARG A 259 3.31 -24.17 7.39
C ARG A 259 1.99 -23.76 6.71
N THR A 260 1.60 -22.52 6.83
CA THR A 260 0.39 -22.01 6.16
C THR A 260 0.57 -21.98 4.66
N ALA A 261 1.73 -21.53 4.19
CA ALA A 261 2.04 -21.47 2.76
C ALA A 261 2.21 -22.88 2.15
N GLU A 262 2.82 -23.83 2.88
CA GLU A 262 2.90 -25.25 2.47
C GLU A 262 1.51 -25.85 2.22
N ARG A 263 0.57 -25.62 3.15
CA ARG A 263 -0.82 -26.09 2.99
C ARG A 263 -1.52 -25.45 1.80
N LEU A 264 -1.26 -24.17 1.53
CA LEU A 264 -1.79 -23.50 0.36
C LEU A 264 -1.24 -24.11 -0.93
N PHE A 265 0.06 -24.31 -1.02
CA PHE A 265 0.71 -24.86 -2.19
C PHE A 265 0.31 -26.33 -2.42
N GLU A 266 0.12 -27.11 -1.35
CA GLU A 266 -0.44 -28.46 -1.43
C GLU A 266 -1.88 -28.45 -1.98
N ALA A 267 -2.73 -27.53 -1.47
CA ALA A 267 -4.11 -27.40 -1.96
C ALA A 267 -4.19 -26.98 -3.43
N LEU A 268 -3.24 -26.17 -3.90
CA LEU A 268 -3.10 -25.76 -5.29
C LEU A 268 -2.41 -26.81 -6.18
N GLY A 269 -1.81 -27.85 -5.59
CA GLY A 269 -1.07 -28.89 -6.33
C GLY A 269 0.23 -28.38 -6.97
N VAL A 270 0.81 -27.29 -6.46
CA VAL A 270 2.07 -26.74 -6.98
C VAL A 270 3.27 -27.30 -6.22
N SER A 271 4.37 -27.52 -6.91
CA SER A 271 5.58 -28.17 -6.39
C SER A 271 6.83 -27.30 -6.46
N SER A 272 6.68 -26.07 -6.97
CA SER A 272 7.77 -25.10 -7.07
C SER A 272 7.26 -23.66 -6.96
N LEU A 273 8.17 -22.73 -6.65
CA LEU A 273 7.85 -21.31 -6.61
C LEU A 273 7.43 -20.76 -7.99
N ASP A 274 8.05 -21.28 -9.06
CA ASP A 274 7.72 -20.86 -10.43
C ASP A 274 6.30 -21.31 -10.80
N GLU A 275 5.88 -22.54 -10.44
CA GLU A 275 4.50 -22.99 -10.61
C GLU A 275 3.53 -22.14 -9.78
N ALA A 276 3.86 -21.86 -8.52
CA ALA A 276 3.04 -21.03 -7.64
C ALA A 276 2.85 -19.60 -8.19
N ARG A 277 3.85 -19.03 -8.85
CA ARG A 277 3.76 -17.72 -9.52
C ARG A 277 2.90 -17.73 -10.78
N GLN A 278 2.66 -18.88 -11.39
CA GLN A 278 1.79 -19.02 -12.57
C GLN A 278 0.30 -19.19 -12.19
N VAL A 279 0.00 -19.47 -10.92
CA VAL A 279 -1.39 -19.58 -10.46
C VAL A 279 -2.11 -18.22 -10.66
N PRO A 280 -3.29 -18.19 -11.31
CA PRO A 280 -4.09 -16.96 -11.43
C PRO A 280 -4.38 -16.34 -10.06
N ALA A 281 -4.45 -15.00 -10.00
CA ALA A 281 -4.60 -14.28 -8.74
C ALA A 281 -5.92 -14.61 -8.02
N ASP A 282 -7.00 -14.78 -8.76
CA ASP A 282 -8.32 -15.16 -8.26
C ASP A 282 -8.34 -16.59 -7.71
N GLU A 283 -7.67 -17.53 -8.36
CA GLU A 283 -7.54 -18.91 -7.90
C GLU A 283 -6.68 -18.98 -6.63
N LEU A 284 -5.56 -18.23 -6.60
CA LEU A 284 -4.68 -18.15 -5.44
C LEU A 284 -5.42 -17.56 -4.22
N LEU A 285 -6.20 -16.49 -4.43
CA LEU A 285 -7.01 -15.88 -3.38
C LEU A 285 -8.07 -16.84 -2.86
N ALA A 286 -8.83 -17.46 -3.76
CA ALA A 286 -9.89 -18.41 -3.39
C ALA A 286 -9.33 -19.61 -2.61
N ALA A 287 -8.19 -20.15 -3.02
CA ALA A 287 -7.51 -21.23 -2.30
C ALA A 287 -7.04 -20.79 -0.91
N ALA A 288 -6.51 -19.58 -0.80
CA ALA A 288 -6.07 -19.00 0.48
C ALA A 288 -7.24 -18.79 1.46
N GLU A 289 -8.39 -18.33 0.97
CA GLU A 289 -9.61 -18.16 1.76
C GLU A 289 -10.24 -19.50 2.20
N ALA A 290 -10.12 -20.52 1.37
CA ALA A 290 -10.64 -21.86 1.66
C ALA A 290 -9.79 -22.65 2.66
N LEU A 291 -8.59 -22.17 3.02
CA LEU A 291 -7.73 -22.88 3.96
C LEU A 291 -8.41 -23.01 5.33
N PRO A 292 -8.50 -24.24 5.89
CA PRO A 292 -9.06 -24.42 7.23
C PRO A 292 -8.18 -23.71 8.27
N VAL A 293 -8.83 -22.95 9.12
CA VAL A 293 -8.19 -22.31 10.28
C VAL A 293 -7.70 -23.37 11.26
N PRO A 294 -6.45 -23.33 11.71
CA PRO A 294 -5.98 -24.26 12.73
C PRO A 294 -6.80 -24.11 14.04
N PRO A 295 -7.28 -25.22 14.64
CA PRO A 295 -8.15 -25.18 15.81
C PRO A 295 -7.60 -24.39 17.01
N ASP A 296 -6.27 -24.33 17.13
CA ASP A 296 -5.57 -23.70 18.25
C ASP A 296 -5.13 -22.26 17.97
N SER A 297 -5.35 -21.74 16.76
CA SER A 297 -4.90 -20.40 16.38
C SER A 297 -5.71 -19.28 16.98
N GLY A 298 -6.96 -19.54 17.42
CA GLY A 298 -7.92 -18.53 17.86
C GLY A 298 -8.23 -17.48 16.77
N ARG A 299 -8.04 -17.81 15.49
CA ARG A 299 -8.04 -16.89 14.35
C ARG A 299 -8.69 -17.53 13.14
N GLU A 300 -9.44 -16.75 12.42
CA GLU A 300 -9.97 -17.09 11.10
C GLU A 300 -8.92 -16.73 10.04
N GLY A 301 -8.56 -17.68 9.16
CA GLY A 301 -7.78 -17.56 7.92
C GLY A 301 -6.78 -16.39 7.79
N ASP A 302 -5.86 -16.23 8.73
CA ASP A 302 -5.17 -14.95 8.92
C ASP A 302 -3.78 -14.97 8.26
N TRP A 303 -3.68 -14.35 7.09
CA TRP A 303 -2.40 -13.95 6.48
C TRP A 303 -1.88 -12.67 7.14
N SER A 304 -1.78 -12.69 8.46
CA SER A 304 -1.29 -11.56 9.22
C SER A 304 0.22 -11.56 9.32
N MET A 305 0.76 -10.43 9.78
CA MET A 305 2.19 -10.14 9.91
C MET A 305 3.03 -11.34 10.32
N MET A 306 4.08 -11.62 9.56
CA MET A 306 5.15 -12.52 9.97
C MET A 306 6.14 -11.77 10.86
N VAL A 307 6.54 -12.38 11.94
CA VAL A 307 7.66 -11.88 12.77
C VAL A 307 8.94 -12.46 12.20
N ASN A 308 9.79 -11.63 11.63
CA ASN A 308 11.16 -11.96 11.29
C ASN A 308 12.09 -11.68 12.46
#